data_a3ad104de4b40a394d5ccfb9826c858b
#
_entry.id   a3ad104de4b40a394d5ccfb9826c858b
#
_cell.length_a   1.000
_cell.length_b   1.000
_cell.length_c   1.000
_cell.angle_alpha   90.00
_cell.angle_beta   90.00
_cell.angle_gamma   90.00
#
_symmetry.space_group_name_H-M   'P 1'
#
loop_
_entity.id
_entity.type
_entity.pdbx_description
1 polymer ?
#
loop_
_entity_poly.entity_id
_entity_poly.type
_entity_poly.pdbx_seq_one_letter_code
_entity_poly.pdbx_strand_id
1 'polypeptide(L)'
;RDLVRSRGLGDVYKRQGEGWAASCDLQVVRCRNYTHDTPYELPVAPSPNLSTQRAVYLYPSVCLFEGTVVSLGRGTDKPFEVYGHPDMTGCLFSFTPRPTAGAKHPPLEGRLCHGVDLSRMPLGEARAEGLTLKYVIEACRNLGLGDKFFTPMFEKLIGVGYVREMILAGASEAEIRVRWADDVLSLIHISEPTRPY
;
A
#
# COMPACT_ATOMS: atom_id res chain seq x y z
N ARG A 1 -4.60 1.49 29.85
CA ARG A 1 -4.48 0.25 29.02
C ARG A 1 -4.10 0.55 27.57
N ASP A 2 -4.37 1.74 27.04
CA ASP A 2 -4.11 2.10 25.65
C ASP A 2 -2.69 2.58 25.36
N LEU A 3 -1.96 3.04 26.40
CA LEU A 3 -0.56 3.46 26.29
C LEU A 3 0.41 2.33 25.89
N VAL A 4 0.05 1.07 26.16
CA VAL A 4 0.86 -0.11 25.82
C VAL A 4 0.80 -0.45 24.30
N ARG A 5 -0.10 0.18 23.54
CA ARG A 5 -0.28 -0.04 22.09
C ARG A 5 0.19 1.11 21.23
N SER A 6 0.75 2.17 21.81
CA SER A 6 1.25 3.28 21.00
C SER A 6 2.50 2.88 20.22
N ARG A 7 2.47 3.18 18.92
CA ARG A 7 3.44 2.72 17.93
C ARG A 7 4.45 3.79 17.54
N GLY A 8 5.02 4.49 18.52
CA GLY A 8 6.12 5.41 18.31
C GLY A 8 5.87 6.86 18.71
N LEU A 9 6.85 7.70 18.46
CA LEU A 9 6.88 9.12 18.85
C LEU A 9 5.71 9.91 18.28
N GLY A 10 5.34 9.72 17.03
CA GLY A 10 4.23 10.40 16.38
C GLY A 10 2.89 10.17 17.07
N ASP A 11 2.66 8.97 17.60
CA ASP A 11 1.45 8.63 18.34
C ASP A 11 1.39 9.34 19.70
N VAL A 12 2.55 9.52 20.36
CA VAL A 12 2.67 10.27 21.62
C VAL A 12 2.35 11.74 21.40
N TYR A 13 2.98 12.39 20.42
CA TYR A 13 2.76 13.80 20.12
C TYR A 13 1.32 14.08 19.69
N LYS A 14 0.72 13.21 18.88
CA LYS A 14 -0.68 13.34 18.49
C LYS A 14 -1.61 13.28 19.71
N ARG A 15 -1.40 12.35 20.62
CA ARG A 15 -2.20 12.21 21.84
C ARG A 15 -2.06 13.42 22.75
N GLN A 16 -0.87 14.02 22.85
CA GLN A 16 -0.66 15.26 23.57
C GLN A 16 -1.37 16.45 22.91
N GLY A 17 -1.24 16.59 21.58
CA GLY A 17 -1.89 17.66 20.82
C GLY A 17 -3.42 17.60 20.87
N GLU A 18 -3.99 16.40 20.92
CA GLU A 18 -5.43 16.17 21.04
C GLU A 18 -5.93 16.15 22.51
N GLY A 19 -5.05 16.39 23.48
CA GLY A 19 -5.39 16.42 24.89
C GLY A 19 -5.68 15.06 25.53
N TRP A 20 -5.35 13.96 24.86
CA TRP A 20 -5.57 12.60 25.39
C TRP A 20 -4.55 12.20 26.46
N ALA A 21 -3.40 12.85 26.47
CA ALA A 21 -2.37 12.71 27.48
C ALA A 21 -1.65 14.04 27.73
N ALA A 22 -1.52 14.47 28.96
CA ALA A 22 -0.88 15.75 29.30
C ALA A 22 0.62 15.76 29.05
N SER A 23 1.31 14.64 29.33
CA SER A 23 2.72 14.42 29.10
C SER A 23 3.07 12.94 29.27
N CYS A 24 4.20 12.52 28.72
CA CYS A 24 4.79 11.23 29.04
C CYS A 24 6.31 11.37 29.15
N ASP A 25 6.94 10.60 30.04
CA ASP A 25 8.39 10.41 30.05
C ASP A 25 8.73 9.35 29.00
N LEU A 26 9.32 9.80 27.88
CA LEU A 26 9.62 8.96 26.74
C LEU A 26 11.12 8.71 26.64
N GLN A 27 11.52 7.46 26.81
CA GLN A 27 12.89 7.02 26.54
C GLN A 27 12.94 6.23 25.22
N VAL A 28 13.66 6.75 24.24
CA VAL A 28 13.88 6.08 22.96
C VAL A 28 15.19 5.31 22.97
N VAL A 29 15.11 3.99 22.90
CA VAL A 29 16.28 3.13 22.73
C VAL A 29 16.57 2.98 21.24
N ARG A 30 17.66 3.60 20.77
CA ARG A 30 18.07 3.54 19.36
C ARG A 30 18.64 2.17 19.01
N CYS A 31 18.29 1.69 17.80
CA CYS A 31 18.93 0.49 17.27
C CYS A 31 20.42 0.75 17.02
N ARG A 32 21.25 -0.25 17.34
CA ARG A 32 22.69 -0.21 17.06
C ARG A 32 22.89 -0.63 15.59
N ASN A 33 23.73 0.11 14.85
CA ASN A 33 24.09 -0.17 13.46
C ASN A 33 22.90 -0.19 12.49
N TYR A 34 21.84 0.56 12.78
CA TYR A 34 20.67 0.68 11.93
C TYR A 34 20.20 2.14 11.88
N THR A 35 19.92 2.62 10.66
CA THR A 35 19.33 3.94 10.37
C THR A 35 18.14 3.78 9.46
N HIS A 36 17.38 4.85 9.21
CA HIS A 36 16.24 4.81 8.27
C HIS A 36 16.67 4.46 6.83
N ASP A 37 17.91 4.75 6.45
CA ASP A 37 18.44 4.46 5.11
C ASP A 37 19.01 3.04 4.99
N THR A 38 19.19 2.35 6.12
CA THR A 38 19.77 1.01 6.15
C THR A 38 18.81 0.01 5.48
N PRO A 39 19.19 -0.66 4.38
CA PRO A 39 18.40 -1.74 3.82
C PRO A 39 18.32 -2.88 4.85
N TYR A 40 17.12 -3.40 5.04
CA TYR A 40 16.91 -4.54 5.93
C TYR A 40 16.27 -5.67 5.18
N GLU A 41 16.96 -6.79 5.11
CA GLU A 41 16.42 -8.04 4.56
C GLU A 41 15.65 -8.77 5.66
N LEU A 42 14.39 -9.05 5.40
CA LEU A 42 13.50 -9.69 6.36
C LEU A 42 13.89 -11.17 6.51
N PRO A 43 14.30 -11.64 7.69
CA PRO A 43 14.66 -13.03 7.92
C PRO A 43 13.45 -13.96 7.96
N VAL A 44 12.27 -13.40 8.18
CA VAL A 44 11.00 -14.12 8.25
C VAL A 44 9.93 -13.34 7.49
N ALA A 45 9.13 -14.04 6.69
CA ALA A 45 8.00 -13.44 6.00
C ALA A 45 6.99 -12.82 6.99
N PRO A 46 6.61 -11.54 6.84
CA PRO A 46 5.71 -10.88 7.78
C PRO A 46 4.28 -11.42 7.73
N SER A 47 3.90 -12.08 6.64
CA SER A 47 2.56 -12.65 6.43
C SER A 47 2.64 -13.76 5.40
N PRO A 48 1.74 -14.77 5.43
CA PRO A 48 1.63 -15.79 4.38
C PRO A 48 1.40 -15.21 2.97
N ASN A 49 0.82 -14.01 2.87
CA ASN A 49 0.63 -13.32 1.60
C ASN A 49 1.74 -12.30 1.27
N LEU A 50 2.67 -12.04 2.19
CA LEU A 50 3.86 -11.21 1.96
C LEU A 50 5.10 -12.09 2.15
N SER A 51 5.24 -13.07 1.27
CA SER A 51 6.25 -14.13 1.38
C SER A 51 7.63 -13.73 0.87
N THR A 52 7.73 -12.64 0.14
CA THR A 52 8.97 -12.16 -0.46
C THR A 52 9.28 -10.72 -0.06
N GLN A 53 10.57 -10.35 -0.06
CA GLN A 53 11.00 -8.96 0.15
C GLN A 53 10.42 -8.01 -0.91
N ARG A 54 10.24 -8.49 -2.15
CA ARG A 54 9.63 -7.71 -3.23
C ARG A 54 8.16 -7.41 -2.95
N ALA A 55 7.38 -8.41 -2.51
CA ALA A 55 5.99 -8.21 -2.13
C ALA A 55 5.86 -7.13 -1.03
N VAL A 56 6.81 -7.09 -0.07
CA VAL A 56 6.85 -6.07 0.97
C VAL A 56 7.12 -4.68 0.40
N TYR A 57 8.04 -4.55 -0.56
CA TYR A 57 8.34 -3.27 -1.20
C TYR A 57 7.19 -2.77 -2.09
N LEU A 58 6.51 -3.67 -2.78
CA LEU A 58 5.37 -3.36 -3.64
C LEU A 58 4.07 -3.14 -2.85
N TYR A 59 4.00 -3.62 -1.61
CA TYR A 59 2.80 -3.57 -0.78
C TYR A 59 2.13 -2.20 -0.71
N PRO A 60 2.84 -1.07 -0.48
CA PRO A 60 2.21 0.24 -0.37
C PRO A 60 1.35 0.61 -1.59
N SER A 61 1.75 0.16 -2.78
CA SER A 61 1.06 0.44 -4.04
C SER A 61 0.02 -0.61 -4.39
N VAL A 62 0.40 -1.90 -4.26
CA VAL A 62 -0.46 -3.01 -4.69
C VAL A 62 -1.60 -3.28 -3.69
N CYS A 63 -1.42 -2.97 -2.40
CA CYS A 63 -2.50 -3.12 -1.41
C CYS A 63 -3.74 -2.28 -1.73
N LEU A 64 -3.61 -1.20 -2.51
CA LEU A 64 -4.73 -0.38 -2.94
C LEU A 64 -5.77 -1.16 -3.76
N PHE A 65 -5.35 -2.24 -4.43
CA PHE A 65 -6.27 -3.13 -5.14
C PHE A 65 -7.25 -3.87 -4.22
N GLU A 66 -6.98 -4.00 -2.91
CA GLU A 66 -7.97 -4.52 -1.95
C GLU A 66 -9.23 -3.64 -1.89
N GLY A 67 -9.12 -2.39 -2.30
CA GLY A 67 -10.23 -1.45 -2.45
C GLY A 67 -10.82 -1.40 -3.85
N THR A 68 -10.58 -2.39 -4.72
CA THR A 68 -11.04 -2.43 -6.09
C THR A 68 -11.62 -3.80 -6.46
N VAL A 69 -12.07 -3.95 -7.71
CA VAL A 69 -12.53 -5.23 -8.28
C VAL A 69 -11.38 -6.11 -8.78
N VAL A 70 -10.14 -5.62 -8.77
CA VAL A 70 -8.95 -6.28 -9.31
C VAL A 70 -8.37 -7.24 -8.27
N SER A 71 -7.99 -8.44 -8.69
CA SER A 71 -7.21 -9.37 -7.87
C SER A 71 -5.75 -8.91 -7.79
N LEU A 72 -5.18 -8.90 -6.59
CA LEU A 72 -3.76 -8.60 -6.33
C LEU A 72 -2.92 -9.87 -6.11
N GLY A 73 -3.33 -10.97 -6.74
CA GLY A 73 -2.59 -12.23 -6.71
C GLY A 73 -2.79 -13.08 -5.46
N ARG A 74 -3.68 -12.70 -4.53
CA ARG A 74 -4.07 -13.62 -3.44
C ARG A 74 -4.64 -14.90 -4.03
N GLY A 75 -4.23 -16.04 -3.50
CA GLY A 75 -4.60 -17.34 -4.07
C GLY A 75 -3.71 -17.78 -5.25
N THR A 76 -2.54 -17.17 -5.39
CA THR A 76 -1.46 -17.59 -6.29
C THR A 76 -0.16 -17.80 -5.50
N ASP A 77 0.90 -18.20 -6.18
CA ASP A 77 2.28 -18.25 -5.65
C ASP A 77 2.96 -16.87 -5.58
N LYS A 78 2.30 -15.81 -6.09
CA LYS A 78 2.84 -14.43 -6.21
C LYS A 78 1.90 -13.37 -5.62
N PRO A 79 1.38 -13.53 -4.38
CA PRO A 79 0.50 -12.53 -3.80
C PRO A 79 1.24 -11.20 -3.63
N PHE A 80 0.58 -10.08 -3.97
CA PHE A 80 1.13 -8.71 -4.01
C PHE A 80 2.28 -8.48 -5.00
N GLU A 81 2.59 -9.47 -5.85
CA GLU A 81 3.56 -9.31 -6.94
C GLU A 81 2.89 -9.41 -8.32
N VAL A 82 1.61 -9.72 -8.37
CA VAL A 82 0.80 -9.71 -9.60
C VAL A 82 -0.54 -9.06 -9.33
N TYR A 83 -1.13 -8.46 -10.36
CA TYR A 83 -2.51 -7.99 -10.28
C TYR A 83 -3.22 -8.17 -11.62
N GLY A 84 -4.54 -8.33 -11.59
CA GLY A 84 -5.31 -8.53 -12.80
C GLY A 84 -6.81 -8.76 -12.58
N HIS A 85 -7.53 -8.73 -13.68
CA HIS A 85 -8.97 -8.94 -13.74
C HIS A 85 -9.32 -9.72 -15.00
N PRO A 86 -10.43 -10.52 -15.04
CA PRO A 86 -10.83 -11.25 -16.24
C PRO A 86 -11.03 -10.38 -17.50
N ASP A 87 -11.49 -9.14 -17.30
CA ASP A 87 -11.83 -8.23 -18.39
C ASP A 87 -10.68 -7.24 -18.73
N MET A 88 -9.51 -7.36 -18.12
CA MET A 88 -8.34 -6.56 -18.52
C MET A 88 -7.85 -7.00 -19.90
N THR A 89 -7.50 -6.03 -20.74
CA THR A 89 -7.07 -6.24 -22.13
C THR A 89 -5.63 -5.80 -22.35
N GLY A 90 -4.98 -6.30 -23.41
CA GLY A 90 -3.60 -5.94 -23.76
C GLY A 90 -2.54 -6.48 -22.81
N CYS A 91 -2.88 -7.40 -21.90
CA CYS A 91 -1.96 -7.98 -20.92
C CYS A 91 -1.35 -9.26 -21.47
N LEU A 92 -0.02 -9.42 -21.28
CA LEU A 92 0.72 -10.63 -21.69
C LEU A 92 0.74 -11.71 -20.61
N PHE A 93 0.40 -11.36 -19.37
CA PHE A 93 0.40 -12.26 -18.23
C PHE A 93 -1.03 -12.62 -17.85
N SER A 94 -1.22 -13.87 -17.41
CA SER A 94 -2.50 -14.32 -16.86
C SER A 94 -2.28 -15.29 -15.71
N PHE A 95 -3.27 -15.34 -14.80
CA PHE A 95 -3.28 -16.22 -13.64
C PHE A 95 -4.71 -16.54 -13.23
N THR A 96 -4.88 -17.61 -12.45
CA THR A 96 -6.17 -18.00 -11.89
C THR A 96 -6.03 -18.14 -10.38
N PRO A 97 -6.67 -17.28 -9.57
CA PRO A 97 -6.67 -17.42 -8.12
C PRO A 97 -7.32 -18.74 -7.68
N ARG A 98 -6.71 -19.43 -6.73
CA ARG A 98 -7.18 -20.67 -6.12
C ARG A 98 -7.02 -20.61 -4.61
N PRO A 99 -7.79 -21.36 -3.82
CA PRO A 99 -7.60 -21.44 -2.38
C PRO A 99 -6.18 -21.83 -2.00
N THR A 100 -5.58 -21.09 -1.09
CA THR A 100 -4.25 -21.34 -0.51
C THR A 100 -4.32 -21.19 1.01
N ALA A 101 -3.27 -21.62 1.73
CA ALA A 101 -3.19 -21.44 3.18
C ALA A 101 -3.30 -19.96 3.60
N GLY A 102 -2.78 -19.02 2.78
CA GLY A 102 -2.84 -17.58 3.02
C GLY A 102 -4.13 -16.91 2.55
N ALA A 103 -4.93 -17.58 1.70
CA ALA A 103 -6.17 -17.02 1.16
C ALA A 103 -7.15 -18.17 0.85
N LYS A 104 -8.01 -18.49 1.80
CA LYS A 104 -9.00 -19.59 1.66
C LYS A 104 -10.07 -19.28 0.60
N HIS A 105 -10.45 -18.03 0.46
CA HIS A 105 -11.42 -17.51 -0.51
C HIS A 105 -10.84 -16.27 -1.18
N PRO A 106 -9.91 -16.45 -2.15
CA PRO A 106 -9.29 -15.31 -2.81
C PRO A 106 -10.29 -14.59 -3.72
N PRO A 107 -10.17 -13.27 -3.90
CA PRO A 107 -10.95 -12.55 -4.89
C PRO A 107 -10.79 -13.16 -6.28
N LEU A 108 -11.88 -13.24 -7.05
CA LEU A 108 -11.93 -13.81 -8.41
C LEU A 108 -11.50 -15.30 -8.46
N GLU A 109 -11.75 -16.06 -7.39
CA GLU A 109 -11.45 -17.49 -7.31
C GLU A 109 -11.95 -18.26 -8.54
N GLY A 110 -11.07 -19.06 -9.13
CA GLY A 110 -11.38 -19.91 -10.30
C GLY A 110 -11.52 -19.15 -11.61
N ARG A 111 -11.48 -17.82 -11.63
CA ARG A 111 -11.58 -17.01 -12.88
C ARG A 111 -10.18 -16.77 -13.45
N LEU A 112 -10.05 -16.95 -14.77
CA LEU A 112 -8.83 -16.54 -15.46
C LEU A 112 -8.76 -15.01 -15.47
N CYS A 113 -7.71 -14.45 -14.86
CA CYS A 113 -7.41 -13.03 -14.81
C CYS A 113 -6.26 -12.72 -15.77
N HIS A 114 -6.39 -11.64 -16.52
CA HIS A 114 -5.32 -11.04 -17.32
C HIS A 114 -4.77 -9.85 -16.56
N GLY A 115 -3.45 -9.61 -16.62
CA GLY A 115 -2.87 -8.54 -15.82
C GLY A 115 -1.37 -8.38 -15.96
N VAL A 116 -0.74 -7.93 -14.89
CA VAL A 116 0.67 -7.55 -14.84
C VAL A 116 1.41 -8.43 -13.82
N ASP A 117 2.59 -8.89 -14.20
CA ASP A 117 3.53 -9.63 -13.34
C ASP A 117 4.69 -8.71 -12.94
N LEU A 118 4.72 -8.30 -11.68
CA LEU A 118 5.78 -7.50 -11.06
C LEU A 118 6.86 -8.37 -10.39
N SER A 119 6.68 -9.71 -10.39
CA SER A 119 7.58 -10.63 -9.68
C SER A 119 9.01 -10.66 -10.24
N ARG A 120 9.22 -10.11 -11.42
CA ARG A 120 10.54 -10.00 -12.06
C ARG A 120 11.20 -8.63 -11.89
N MET A 121 10.51 -7.66 -11.28
CA MET A 121 11.06 -6.35 -11.00
C MET A 121 12.29 -6.48 -10.07
N PRO A 122 13.43 -5.84 -10.38
CA PRO A 122 14.59 -5.84 -9.49
C PRO A 122 14.23 -5.28 -8.11
N LEU A 123 14.78 -5.86 -7.02
CA LEU A 123 14.47 -5.43 -5.65
C LEU A 123 14.81 -3.95 -5.40
N GLY A 124 15.91 -3.47 -5.99
CA GLY A 124 16.29 -2.05 -5.90
C GLY A 124 15.27 -1.12 -6.53
N GLU A 125 14.69 -1.52 -7.67
CA GLU A 125 13.63 -0.78 -8.35
C GLU A 125 12.34 -0.77 -7.53
N ALA A 126 11.89 -1.95 -7.08
CA ALA A 126 10.70 -2.08 -6.24
C ALA A 126 10.81 -1.24 -4.95
N ARG A 127 12.00 -1.18 -4.33
CA ARG A 127 12.26 -0.34 -3.17
C ARG A 127 12.23 1.15 -3.51
N ALA A 128 12.87 1.55 -4.61
CA ALA A 128 12.97 2.95 -5.02
C ALA A 128 11.62 3.53 -5.47
N GLU A 129 10.75 2.69 -6.02
CA GLU A 129 9.42 3.11 -6.48
C GLU A 129 8.55 3.60 -5.33
N GLY A 130 8.63 2.98 -4.15
CA GLY A 130 7.83 3.34 -2.97
C GLY A 130 6.33 3.24 -3.23
N LEU A 131 5.55 4.19 -2.70
CA LEU A 131 4.13 4.30 -3.00
C LEU A 131 3.94 4.94 -4.38
N THR A 132 3.29 4.22 -5.31
CA THR A 132 2.83 4.76 -6.58
C THR A 132 1.35 4.43 -6.81
N LEU A 133 0.63 5.35 -7.45
CA LEU A 133 -0.75 5.16 -7.90
C LEU A 133 -0.83 4.65 -9.33
N LYS A 134 0.30 4.54 -10.06
CA LYS A 134 0.30 4.18 -11.48
C LYS A 134 -0.46 2.89 -11.76
N TYR A 135 -0.26 1.86 -10.94
CA TYR A 135 -0.89 0.55 -11.13
C TYR A 135 -2.42 0.62 -11.05
N VAL A 136 -2.94 1.30 -10.03
CA VAL A 136 -4.39 1.43 -9.84
C VAL A 136 -5.00 2.35 -10.89
N ILE A 137 -4.31 3.42 -11.30
CA ILE A 137 -4.74 4.33 -12.36
C ILE A 137 -4.80 3.60 -13.71
N GLU A 138 -3.74 2.85 -14.06
CA GLU A 138 -3.67 2.09 -15.31
C GLU A 138 -4.75 0.99 -15.35
N ALA A 139 -4.94 0.24 -14.29
CA ALA A 139 -5.99 -0.78 -14.21
C ALA A 139 -7.39 -0.18 -14.30
N CYS A 140 -7.64 0.96 -13.64
CA CYS A 140 -8.91 1.67 -13.71
C CYS A 140 -9.22 2.12 -15.14
N ARG A 141 -8.23 2.69 -15.84
CA ARG A 141 -8.36 3.10 -17.25
C ARG A 141 -8.58 1.92 -18.17
N ASN A 142 -7.82 0.84 -17.96
CA ASN A 142 -7.91 -0.38 -18.78
C ASN A 142 -9.31 -1.00 -18.72
N LEU A 143 -9.87 -1.12 -17.51
CA LEU A 143 -11.20 -1.73 -17.31
C LEU A 143 -12.36 -0.82 -17.70
N GLY A 144 -12.21 0.50 -17.64
CA GLY A 144 -13.24 1.46 -18.03
C GLY A 144 -14.55 1.35 -17.25
N LEU A 145 -14.52 0.79 -16.03
CA LEU A 145 -15.71 0.53 -15.21
C LEU A 145 -16.23 1.77 -14.47
N GLY A 146 -15.52 2.89 -14.57
CA GLY A 146 -15.85 4.11 -13.84
C GLY A 146 -15.93 3.82 -12.33
N ASP A 147 -16.97 4.30 -11.70
CA ASP A 147 -17.19 4.19 -10.27
C ASP A 147 -17.25 2.74 -9.74
N LYS A 148 -17.69 1.81 -10.61
CA LYS A 148 -17.76 0.37 -10.27
C LYS A 148 -16.41 -0.30 -10.13
N PHE A 149 -15.30 0.36 -10.49
CA PHE A 149 -13.95 -0.13 -10.29
C PHE A 149 -13.59 -0.16 -8.80
N PHE A 150 -14.07 0.81 -8.03
CA PHE A 150 -13.74 0.98 -6.62
C PHE A 150 -14.79 0.35 -5.70
N THR A 151 -14.32 -0.12 -4.55
CA THR A 151 -15.19 -0.51 -3.42
C THR A 151 -15.05 0.51 -2.29
N PRO A 152 -15.97 0.54 -1.30
CA PRO A 152 -15.84 1.43 -0.13
C PRO A 152 -14.54 1.24 0.67
N MET A 153 -13.81 0.15 0.45
CA MET A 153 -12.53 -0.10 1.10
C MET A 153 -11.42 0.79 0.56
N PHE A 154 -11.52 1.26 -0.70
CA PHE A 154 -10.47 2.08 -1.31
C PHE A 154 -10.21 3.37 -0.53
N GLU A 155 -11.27 4.06 -0.13
CA GLU A 155 -11.16 5.31 0.64
C GLU A 155 -10.57 5.06 2.04
N LYS A 156 -10.82 3.89 2.64
CA LYS A 156 -10.21 3.51 3.92
C LYS A 156 -8.71 3.22 3.78
N LEU A 157 -8.27 2.69 2.64
CA LEU A 157 -6.87 2.40 2.36
C LEU A 157 -6.09 3.66 2.03
N ILE A 158 -6.64 4.51 1.16
CA ILE A 158 -5.97 5.75 0.74
C ILE A 158 -6.14 6.89 1.75
N GLY A 159 -7.14 6.80 2.65
CA GLY A 159 -7.39 7.74 3.74
C GLY A 159 -8.17 9.01 3.35
N VAL A 160 -8.42 9.26 2.06
CA VAL A 160 -9.09 10.46 1.57
C VAL A 160 -9.97 10.14 0.35
N GLY A 161 -11.12 10.84 0.21
CA GLY A 161 -12.06 10.57 -0.89
C GLY A 161 -11.64 11.16 -2.23
N TYR A 162 -10.98 12.32 -2.23
CA TYR A 162 -10.66 13.04 -3.46
C TYR A 162 -9.74 12.27 -4.43
N VAL A 163 -8.92 11.33 -3.96
CA VAL A 163 -8.04 10.55 -4.84
C VAL A 163 -8.84 9.69 -5.80
N ARG A 164 -9.91 9.03 -5.33
CA ARG A 164 -10.83 8.28 -6.20
C ARG A 164 -11.47 9.18 -7.25
N GLU A 165 -11.99 10.33 -6.83
CA GLU A 165 -12.61 11.31 -7.73
C GLU A 165 -11.64 11.80 -8.80
N MET A 166 -10.39 12.11 -8.41
CA MET A 166 -9.35 12.52 -9.35
C MET A 166 -8.98 11.43 -10.35
N ILE A 167 -8.86 10.16 -9.91
CA ILE A 167 -8.61 9.02 -10.81
C ILE A 167 -9.75 8.88 -11.83
N LEU A 168 -11.01 8.97 -11.38
CA LEU A 168 -12.18 8.89 -12.24
C LEU A 168 -12.27 10.07 -13.23
N ALA A 169 -11.81 11.24 -12.82
CA ALA A 169 -11.70 12.43 -13.69
C ALA A 169 -10.51 12.33 -14.67
N GLY A 170 -9.71 11.25 -14.63
CA GLY A 170 -8.58 11.05 -15.54
C GLY A 170 -7.28 11.72 -15.13
N ALA A 171 -7.16 12.21 -13.88
CA ALA A 171 -5.95 12.83 -13.37
C ALA A 171 -4.76 11.88 -13.42
N SER A 172 -3.58 12.44 -13.61
CA SER A 172 -2.29 11.75 -13.49
C SER A 172 -1.90 11.58 -12.02
N GLU A 173 -0.99 10.65 -11.75
CA GLU A 173 -0.41 10.51 -10.41
C GLU A 173 0.26 11.81 -9.94
N ALA A 174 0.92 12.54 -10.85
CA ALA A 174 1.60 13.79 -10.51
C ALA A 174 0.61 14.86 -9.99
N GLU A 175 -0.54 15.01 -10.63
CA GLU A 175 -1.59 15.94 -10.18
C GLU A 175 -2.15 15.55 -8.81
N ILE A 176 -2.35 14.25 -8.57
CA ILE A 176 -2.80 13.75 -7.27
C ILE A 176 -1.74 14.01 -6.20
N ARG A 177 -0.46 13.80 -6.50
CA ARG A 177 0.65 14.09 -5.58
C ARG A 177 0.74 15.56 -5.19
N VAL A 178 0.54 16.47 -6.15
CA VAL A 178 0.46 17.91 -5.87
C VAL A 178 -0.67 18.21 -4.89
N ARG A 179 -1.84 17.57 -5.07
CA ARG A 179 -3.01 17.83 -4.22
C ARG A 179 -2.82 17.38 -2.76
N TRP A 180 -2.08 16.30 -2.51
CA TRP A 180 -1.88 15.82 -1.13
C TRP A 180 -0.58 16.31 -0.48
N ALA A 181 0.27 17.04 -1.22
CA ALA A 181 1.60 17.41 -0.76
C ALA A 181 1.57 18.17 0.58
N ASP A 182 0.66 19.13 0.70
CA ASP A 182 0.53 19.93 1.92
C ASP A 182 0.04 19.09 3.11
N ASP A 183 -0.89 18.17 2.87
CA ASP A 183 -1.43 17.27 3.91
C ASP A 183 -0.33 16.33 4.43
N VAL A 184 0.51 15.79 3.52
CA VAL A 184 1.65 14.93 3.87
C VAL A 184 2.72 15.70 4.65
N LEU A 185 3.06 16.92 4.22
CA LEU A 185 4.01 17.78 4.93
C LEU A 185 3.48 18.14 6.32
N SER A 186 2.20 18.48 6.44
CA SER A 186 1.58 18.74 7.74
C SER A 186 1.67 17.55 8.67
N LEU A 187 1.41 16.33 8.17
CA LEU A 187 1.53 15.10 8.97
C LEU A 187 2.97 14.84 9.41
N ILE A 188 3.97 15.07 8.54
CA ILE A 188 5.38 14.95 8.90
C ILE A 188 5.75 15.90 10.03
N HIS A 189 5.33 17.16 9.95
CA HIS A 189 5.57 18.16 10.99
C HIS A 189 4.93 17.79 12.34
N ILE A 190 3.73 17.21 12.32
CA ILE A 190 3.05 16.73 13.52
C ILE A 190 3.73 15.48 14.09
N SER A 191 4.14 14.55 13.23
CA SER A 191 4.66 13.24 13.65
C SER A 191 6.13 13.25 14.02
N GLU A 192 6.93 14.16 13.44
CA GLU A 192 8.39 14.21 13.61
C GLU A 192 8.91 15.64 13.85
N PRO A 193 8.37 16.37 14.86
CA PRO A 193 8.70 17.78 15.08
C PRO A 193 10.18 18.03 15.46
N THR A 194 10.93 16.98 15.75
CA THR A 194 12.33 17.03 16.23
C THR A 194 13.35 16.56 15.20
N ARG A 195 12.95 16.23 13.96
CA ARG A 195 13.94 15.95 12.91
C ARG A 195 14.53 17.26 12.37
N PRO A 196 15.83 17.52 12.56
CA PRO A 196 16.51 18.50 11.74
C PRO A 196 16.56 17.98 10.31
N TYR A 197 16.16 18.81 9.36
CA TYR A 197 16.31 18.55 7.93
C TYR A 197 17.79 18.53 7.54
#